data_af8be6a9356cab3c914c8f77d56ab7cf
#
_entry.id   af8be6a9356cab3c914c8f77d56ab7cf
#
_cell.length_a   1.000
_cell.length_b   1.000
_cell.length_c   1.000
_cell.angle_alpha   90.00
_cell.angle_beta   90.00
_cell.angle_gamma   90.00
#
_symmetry.space_group_name_H-M   'P 1'
#
loop_
_entity.id
_entity.type
_entity.pdbx_description
1 polymer ?
#
loop_
_entity_poly.entity_id
_entity_poly.type
_entity_poly.pdbx_seq_one_letter_code
_entity_poly.pdbx_strand_id
1 'polypeptide(L)'
;MELPKLRKVDPNKPKKPKILLLSDDLRLHSGIATQSKEIVLSTIHKYDWVQLGAALKHPDEGKVFDISADAQKESGVEDASLKIYASSGYGNPDVLRQLINAEKPDAILHFTDPRFWKWLYDMEHEVREFVPIMYYNIWDSLPDPMWNAPFYASCDLLMSISKQTYGINKRTLEKYEMAKEDWAYKYIPHGVSKHFRPLKGEDQKLVDFKQKYGLTEYDFVVIWNNRNIRRKVPGDVILAFNEFAKQHEDSKVCLFLHTQRSDDNGTDLNEVIKYNGHYGDYKFTDTKFSTEDLNLYYNSGDIILNIASNEGFGLASCEALRAGTPIIVNVTGGLQDQCGFDLEGEPLTAEDYVKIGSLHDKRKWKNNELLGYGSWTYPVWPSNLSLQGSPMTPFIFDDRCDYMEVAEKLGYAFRAGR
;
A
#
# COMPACT_ATOMS: atom_id res chain seq x y z
N MET A 1 -1.20 15.84 39.75
CA MET A 1 -1.14 16.29 38.34
C MET A 1 0.06 17.20 38.24
N GLU A 2 1.20 16.72 37.68
CA GLU A 2 2.37 17.59 37.48
C GLU A 2 2.07 18.55 36.33
N LEU A 3 2.28 19.83 36.57
CA LEU A 3 2.13 20.86 35.54
C LEU A 3 3.24 20.67 34.49
N PRO A 4 2.89 20.78 33.19
CA PRO A 4 3.89 20.69 32.13
C PRO A 4 4.97 21.77 32.31
N LYS A 5 6.23 21.35 32.37
CA LYS A 5 7.36 22.27 32.50
C LYS A 5 7.51 23.10 31.22
N LEU A 6 7.58 24.43 31.37
CA LEU A 6 7.91 25.32 30.27
C LEU A 6 9.29 24.94 29.71
N ARG A 7 9.37 24.60 28.42
CA ARG A 7 10.62 24.34 27.73
C ARG A 7 11.27 25.65 27.29
N LYS A 8 12.55 25.83 27.56
CA LYS A 8 13.32 26.91 26.97
C LYS A 8 13.45 26.65 25.47
N VAL A 9 12.90 27.54 24.66
CA VAL A 9 13.13 27.56 23.22
C VAL A 9 14.53 28.05 22.98
N ASP A 10 15.39 27.25 22.33
CA ASP A 10 16.70 27.70 21.87
C ASP A 10 16.47 28.66 20.68
N PRO A 11 16.78 29.98 20.85
CA PRO A 11 16.53 30.94 19.77
C PRO A 11 17.47 30.74 18.57
N ASN A 12 18.51 29.92 18.71
CA ASN A 12 19.50 29.65 17.66
C ASN A 12 19.20 28.33 16.90
N LYS A 13 18.21 27.53 17.35
CA LYS A 13 17.83 26.33 16.63
C LYS A 13 17.01 26.70 15.40
N PRO A 14 17.43 26.31 14.18
CA PRO A 14 16.63 26.58 12.99
C PRO A 14 15.24 25.95 13.12
N LYS A 15 14.21 26.77 12.84
CA LYS A 15 12.82 26.31 12.88
C LYS A 15 12.63 25.22 11.81
N LYS A 16 12.05 24.07 12.20
CA LYS A 16 11.67 23.04 11.25
C LYS A 16 10.58 23.56 10.32
N PRO A 17 10.65 23.29 9.01
CA PRO A 17 9.51 23.55 8.12
C PRO A 17 8.27 22.77 8.60
N LYS A 18 7.10 23.39 8.49
CA LYS A 18 5.83 22.82 8.90
C LYS A 18 5.07 22.27 7.70
N ILE A 19 4.67 21.01 7.76
CA ILE A 19 3.89 20.36 6.70
C ILE A 19 2.46 20.14 7.18
N LEU A 20 1.49 20.57 6.36
CA LEU A 20 0.07 20.26 6.55
C LEU A 20 -0.26 19.00 5.73
N LEU A 21 -0.52 17.90 6.42
CA LEU A 21 -0.92 16.63 5.81
C LEU A 21 -2.45 16.59 5.65
N LEU A 22 -2.92 16.39 4.43
CA LEU A 22 -4.33 16.15 4.10
C LEU A 22 -4.49 14.67 3.73
N SER A 23 -5.03 13.86 4.65
CA SER A 23 -5.19 12.42 4.46
C SER A 23 -6.18 11.82 5.46
N ASP A 24 -6.39 10.49 5.40
CA ASP A 24 -7.08 9.79 6.49
C ASP A 24 -6.37 10.04 7.82
N ASP A 25 -7.13 10.23 8.90
CA ASP A 25 -6.57 10.44 10.24
C ASP A 25 -5.61 9.30 10.59
N LEU A 26 -4.36 9.63 10.88
CA LEU A 26 -3.28 8.66 11.13
C LEU A 26 -3.51 7.74 12.35
N ARG A 27 -4.53 8.01 13.16
CA ARG A 27 -4.95 7.16 14.30
C ARG A 27 -5.94 6.07 13.88
N LEU A 28 -6.48 6.13 12.64
CA LEU A 28 -7.45 5.16 12.12
C LEU A 28 -6.74 3.90 11.58
N HIS A 29 -7.56 2.87 11.35
CA HIS A 29 -7.10 1.59 10.81
C HIS A 29 -7.37 1.50 9.30
N SER A 30 -6.53 2.14 8.50
CA SER A 30 -6.51 2.01 7.03
C SER A 30 -5.06 1.97 6.54
N GLY A 31 -4.84 1.50 5.32
CA GLY A 31 -3.51 1.54 4.70
C GLY A 31 -2.98 2.97 4.55
N ILE A 32 -3.87 3.92 4.22
CA ILE A 32 -3.53 5.35 4.13
C ILE A 32 -3.15 5.90 5.51
N ALA A 33 -3.94 5.63 6.54
CA ALA A 33 -3.67 6.08 7.91
C ALA A 33 -2.33 5.52 8.42
N THR A 34 -2.08 4.22 8.20
CA THR A 34 -0.82 3.57 8.56
C THR A 34 0.37 4.23 7.87
N GLN A 35 0.30 4.45 6.55
CA GLN A 35 1.38 5.11 5.82
C GLN A 35 1.53 6.59 6.17
N SER A 36 0.44 7.30 6.43
CA SER A 36 0.48 8.68 6.97
C SER A 36 1.27 8.72 8.27
N LYS A 37 1.01 7.78 9.18
CA LYS A 37 1.74 7.66 10.45
C LYS A 37 3.23 7.36 10.24
N GLU A 38 3.57 6.42 9.36
CA GLU A 38 4.97 6.08 9.03
C GLU A 38 5.71 7.27 8.39
N ILE A 39 5.09 8.00 7.47
CA ILE A 39 5.66 9.21 6.85
C ILE A 39 5.94 10.27 7.92
N VAL A 40 4.96 10.56 8.77
CA VAL A 40 5.09 11.56 9.83
C VAL A 40 6.20 11.16 10.81
N LEU A 41 6.14 9.97 11.40
CA LEU A 41 7.10 9.55 12.42
C LEU A 41 8.53 9.42 11.89
N SER A 42 8.69 8.95 10.65
CA SER A 42 10.02 8.81 10.04
C SER A 42 10.69 10.16 9.71
N THR A 43 9.89 11.20 9.52
CA THR A 43 10.38 12.54 9.08
C THR A 43 10.22 13.64 10.13
N ILE A 44 9.63 13.33 11.29
CA ILE A 44 9.34 14.29 12.36
C ILE A 44 10.60 14.94 12.97
N HIS A 45 11.77 14.34 12.71
CA HIS A 45 13.06 14.94 13.06
C HIS A 45 13.43 16.12 12.15
N LYS A 46 12.82 16.21 10.95
CA LYS A 46 13.05 17.27 9.94
C LYS A 46 11.91 18.28 9.87
N TYR A 47 10.68 17.85 10.13
CA TYR A 47 9.47 18.64 9.92
C TYR A 47 8.61 18.69 11.17
N ASP A 48 7.91 19.81 11.38
CA ASP A 48 6.75 19.90 12.25
C ASP A 48 5.51 19.49 11.46
N TRP A 49 4.66 18.67 12.04
CA TRP A 49 3.50 18.14 11.34
C TRP A 49 2.17 18.65 11.91
N VAL A 50 1.29 19.01 11.00
CA VAL A 50 -0.13 19.28 11.28
C VAL A 50 -0.93 18.41 10.31
N GLN A 51 -1.96 17.73 10.77
CA GLN A 51 -2.83 16.93 9.93
C GLN A 51 -4.27 17.45 9.96
N LEU A 52 -4.92 17.58 8.80
CA LEU A 52 -6.36 17.49 8.68
C LEU A 52 -6.69 15.99 8.52
N GLY A 53 -7.02 15.38 9.65
CA GLY A 53 -7.28 13.95 9.76
C GLY A 53 -8.72 13.64 9.36
N ALA A 54 -8.90 13.03 8.18
CA ALA A 54 -10.18 12.82 7.56
C ALA A 54 -10.74 11.42 7.76
N ALA A 55 -12.06 11.30 7.73
CA ALA A 55 -12.82 10.06 7.59
C ALA A 55 -14.23 10.37 7.07
N LEU A 56 -14.90 9.38 6.43
CA LEU A 56 -16.30 9.55 5.97
C LEU A 56 -17.23 9.99 7.10
N LYS A 57 -17.08 9.39 8.29
CA LYS A 57 -17.77 9.77 9.53
C LYS A 57 -16.72 9.73 10.64
N HIS A 58 -16.15 10.88 10.96
CA HIS A 58 -15.10 10.94 11.97
C HIS A 58 -15.71 10.94 13.37
N PRO A 59 -15.32 10.04 14.30
CA PRO A 59 -15.87 9.97 15.65
C PRO A 59 -15.54 11.20 16.50
N ASP A 60 -14.46 11.90 16.16
CA ASP A 60 -13.96 13.08 16.87
C ASP A 60 -14.06 14.37 16.05
N GLU A 61 -15.03 14.47 15.14
CA GLU A 61 -15.20 15.64 14.28
C GLU A 61 -15.13 16.97 15.06
N GLY A 62 -14.36 17.92 14.53
CA GLY A 62 -14.18 19.26 15.11
C GLY A 62 -13.24 19.32 16.31
N LYS A 63 -12.71 18.20 16.79
CA LYS A 63 -11.72 18.19 17.87
C LYS A 63 -10.31 18.39 17.32
N VAL A 64 -9.47 19.01 18.17
CA VAL A 64 -8.04 19.20 17.90
C VAL A 64 -7.24 18.43 18.95
N PHE A 65 -6.26 17.64 18.48
CA PHE A 65 -5.40 16.83 19.31
C PHE A 65 -3.95 17.27 19.13
N ASP A 66 -3.31 17.68 20.21
CA ASP A 66 -1.84 17.77 20.25
C ASP A 66 -1.30 16.45 20.77
N ILE A 67 -0.73 15.65 19.88
CA ILE A 67 -0.16 14.34 20.18
C ILE A 67 1.38 14.34 20.09
N SER A 68 1.98 15.52 20.23
CA SER A 68 3.44 15.68 20.20
C SER A 68 4.15 14.82 21.23
N ALA A 69 3.60 14.64 22.43
CA ALA A 69 4.20 13.79 23.46
C ALA A 69 4.23 12.31 23.07
N ASP A 70 3.16 11.80 22.46
CA ASP A 70 3.12 10.42 21.96
C ASP A 70 4.09 10.24 20.78
N ALA A 71 4.13 11.21 19.86
CA ALA A 71 5.07 11.21 18.74
C ALA A 71 6.54 11.26 19.22
N GLN A 72 6.86 12.04 20.25
CA GLN A 72 8.19 12.06 20.89
C GLN A 72 8.57 10.70 21.44
N LYS A 73 7.66 10.06 22.17
CA LYS A 73 7.88 8.73 22.75
C LYS A 73 8.10 7.67 21.68
N GLU A 74 7.28 7.68 20.62
CA GLU A 74 7.33 6.67 19.58
C GLU A 74 8.51 6.85 18.62
N SER A 75 8.84 8.08 18.24
CA SER A 75 9.96 8.40 17.33
C SER A 75 11.31 8.50 18.00
N GLY A 76 11.35 8.79 19.32
CA GLY A 76 12.57 9.13 20.06
C GLY A 76 13.10 10.55 19.77
N VAL A 77 12.32 11.40 19.09
CA VAL A 77 12.68 12.77 18.73
C VAL A 77 12.12 13.73 19.78
N GLU A 78 12.96 14.32 20.64
CA GLU A 78 12.55 15.13 21.79
C GLU A 78 11.74 16.40 21.42
N ASP A 79 12.00 16.97 20.24
CA ASP A 79 11.32 18.17 19.72
C ASP A 79 10.29 17.86 18.64
N ALA A 80 9.78 16.62 18.61
CA ALA A 80 8.71 16.25 17.72
C ALA A 80 7.44 17.07 17.98
N SER A 81 6.81 17.58 16.91
CA SER A 81 5.57 18.33 16.95
C SER A 81 4.55 17.72 15.99
N LEU A 82 3.39 17.35 16.52
CA LEU A 82 2.32 16.77 15.75
C LEU A 82 0.95 17.16 16.32
N LYS A 83 0.14 17.81 15.47
CA LYS A 83 -1.27 18.17 15.79
C LYS A 83 -2.20 17.55 14.77
N ILE A 84 -3.38 17.14 15.20
CA ILE A 84 -4.44 16.59 14.35
C ILE A 84 -5.71 17.40 14.54
N TYR A 85 -6.28 17.84 13.44
CA TYR A 85 -7.60 18.43 13.32
C TYR A 85 -8.53 17.39 12.70
N ALA A 86 -9.41 16.82 13.52
CA ALA A 86 -10.32 15.75 13.08
C ALA A 86 -11.47 16.29 12.25
N SER A 87 -11.73 15.74 11.08
CA SER A 87 -12.77 16.20 10.16
C SER A 87 -13.55 15.05 9.51
N SER A 88 -14.87 15.16 9.47
CA SER A 88 -15.72 14.30 8.66
C SER A 88 -15.81 14.78 7.22
N GLY A 89 -16.10 13.88 6.30
CA GLY A 89 -16.34 14.18 4.89
C GLY A 89 -15.13 14.75 4.15
N TYR A 90 -13.92 14.56 4.68
CA TYR A 90 -12.64 15.00 4.11
C TYR A 90 -12.43 16.53 4.09
N GLY A 91 -13.09 17.25 4.99
CA GLY A 91 -12.94 18.72 5.13
C GLY A 91 -13.66 19.53 4.07
N ASN A 92 -13.35 20.82 4.02
CA ASN A 92 -13.90 21.77 3.05
C ASN A 92 -12.99 23.02 2.91
N PRO A 93 -13.26 23.93 1.94
CA PRO A 93 -12.45 25.13 1.70
C PRO A 93 -12.25 26.02 2.93
N ASP A 94 -13.28 26.24 3.75
CA ASP A 94 -13.19 27.16 4.88
C ASP A 94 -12.33 26.60 6.00
N VAL A 95 -12.40 25.27 6.25
CA VAL A 95 -11.52 24.59 7.19
C VAL A 95 -10.07 24.71 6.75
N LEU A 96 -9.77 24.53 5.45
CA LEU A 96 -8.41 24.67 4.94
C LEU A 96 -7.88 26.10 5.11
N ARG A 97 -8.67 27.14 4.75
CA ARG A 97 -8.29 28.54 4.95
C ARG A 97 -7.97 28.85 6.42
N GLN A 98 -8.80 28.35 7.34
CA GLN A 98 -8.57 28.50 8.78
C GLN A 98 -7.26 27.83 9.22
N LEU A 99 -6.98 26.61 8.74
CA LEU A 99 -5.76 25.88 9.07
C LEU A 99 -4.51 26.56 8.51
N ILE A 100 -4.55 27.04 7.27
CA ILE A 100 -3.42 27.78 6.67
C ILE A 100 -3.15 29.06 7.48
N ASN A 101 -4.18 29.80 7.85
CA ASN A 101 -4.03 31.04 8.62
C ASN A 101 -3.52 30.77 10.05
N ALA A 102 -4.00 29.74 10.72
CA ALA A 102 -3.66 29.42 12.11
C ALA A 102 -2.28 28.76 12.23
N GLU A 103 -2.00 27.77 11.39
CA GLU A 103 -0.81 26.94 11.51
C GLU A 103 0.36 27.42 10.63
N LYS A 104 0.09 28.20 9.58
CA LYS A 104 1.09 28.75 8.64
C LYS A 104 2.06 27.68 8.14
N PRO A 105 1.55 26.64 7.45
CA PRO A 105 2.41 25.58 6.93
C PRO A 105 3.28 26.10 5.79
N ASP A 106 4.47 25.51 5.66
CA ASP A 106 5.40 25.80 4.57
C ASP A 106 5.09 24.99 3.31
N ALA A 107 4.36 23.87 3.45
CA ALA A 107 3.84 23.06 2.33
C ALA A 107 2.62 22.24 2.75
N ILE A 108 1.79 21.89 1.78
CA ILE A 108 0.70 20.90 1.92
C ILE A 108 1.15 19.58 1.30
N LEU A 109 0.98 18.48 2.01
CA LEU A 109 1.08 17.13 1.48
C LEU A 109 -0.32 16.51 1.44
N HIS A 110 -0.85 16.30 0.22
CA HIS A 110 -2.07 15.54 0.03
C HIS A 110 -1.74 14.07 -0.25
N PHE A 111 -2.26 13.17 0.57
CA PHE A 111 -2.04 11.73 0.46
C PHE A 111 -3.33 10.96 0.71
N THR A 112 -4.11 10.78 -0.34
CA THR A 112 -5.29 9.90 -0.43
C THR A 112 -5.90 10.00 -1.84
N ASP A 113 -7.11 9.46 -2.04
CA ASP A 113 -7.83 9.55 -3.31
C ASP A 113 -8.30 11.01 -3.56
N PRO A 114 -7.87 11.66 -4.64
CA PRO A 114 -8.13 13.08 -4.88
C PRO A 114 -9.62 13.37 -5.13
N ARG A 115 -10.41 12.38 -5.50
CA ARG A 115 -11.85 12.54 -5.78
C ARG A 115 -12.64 12.95 -4.54
N PHE A 116 -12.20 12.53 -3.36
CA PHE A 116 -12.79 12.98 -2.08
C PHE A 116 -12.35 14.39 -1.69
N TRP A 117 -11.27 14.89 -2.29
CA TRP A 117 -10.68 16.20 -2.04
C TRP A 117 -10.82 17.14 -3.25
N LYS A 118 -11.81 16.91 -4.11
CA LYS A 118 -12.01 17.72 -5.32
C LYS A 118 -12.02 19.23 -5.02
N TRP A 119 -12.63 19.63 -3.92
CA TRP A 119 -12.69 21.01 -3.47
C TRP A 119 -11.29 21.64 -3.27
N LEU A 120 -10.27 20.89 -2.85
CA LEU A 120 -8.88 21.37 -2.75
C LEU A 120 -8.36 21.78 -4.11
N TYR A 121 -8.58 20.94 -5.10
CA TYR A 121 -8.10 21.17 -6.47
C TYR A 121 -8.92 22.21 -7.22
N ASP A 122 -10.19 22.40 -6.87
CA ASP A 122 -11.01 23.49 -7.41
C ASP A 122 -10.54 24.88 -6.92
N MET A 123 -9.86 24.96 -5.76
CA MET A 123 -9.31 26.19 -5.20
C MET A 123 -7.76 26.24 -5.22
N GLU A 124 -7.10 25.37 -5.96
CA GLU A 124 -5.64 25.24 -5.95
C GLU A 124 -4.90 26.54 -6.24
N HIS A 125 -5.43 27.36 -7.18
CA HIS A 125 -4.85 28.65 -7.56
C HIS A 125 -4.82 29.62 -6.36
N GLU A 126 -5.85 29.66 -5.51
CA GLU A 126 -5.86 30.44 -4.26
C GLU A 126 -4.83 29.91 -3.26
N VAL A 127 -4.80 28.60 -3.07
CA VAL A 127 -3.92 27.96 -2.08
C VAL A 127 -2.45 28.14 -2.46
N ARG A 128 -2.11 27.92 -3.74
CA ARG A 128 -0.73 27.96 -4.24
C ARG A 128 -0.11 29.36 -4.29
N GLU A 129 -0.91 30.40 -4.13
CA GLU A 129 -0.36 31.76 -3.89
C GLU A 129 0.35 31.85 -2.52
N PHE A 130 0.01 31.01 -1.57
CA PHE A 130 0.53 31.04 -0.19
C PHE A 130 1.37 29.82 0.17
N VAL A 131 0.98 28.62 -0.31
CA VAL A 131 1.52 27.35 0.13
C VAL A 131 1.56 26.37 -1.04
N PRO A 132 2.71 25.78 -1.39
CA PRO A 132 2.78 24.77 -2.44
C PRO A 132 2.04 23.49 -2.06
N ILE A 133 1.45 22.84 -3.06
CA ILE A 133 0.74 21.57 -2.93
C ILE A 133 1.64 20.44 -3.48
N MET A 134 1.94 19.47 -2.61
CA MET A 134 2.55 18.20 -3.00
C MET A 134 1.47 17.13 -3.00
N TYR A 135 1.29 16.43 -4.11
CA TYR A 135 0.34 15.32 -4.19
C TYR A 135 1.07 13.98 -4.26
N TYR A 136 0.81 13.11 -3.29
CA TYR A 136 1.32 11.75 -3.27
C TYR A 136 0.26 10.81 -3.85
N ASN A 137 0.39 10.53 -5.15
CA ASN A 137 -0.60 9.80 -5.93
C ASN A 137 -0.52 8.29 -5.68
N ILE A 138 -1.67 7.70 -5.42
CA ILE A 138 -1.86 6.27 -5.14
C ILE A 138 -2.57 5.52 -6.27
N TRP A 139 -2.76 6.13 -7.44
CA TRP A 139 -3.47 5.52 -8.56
C TRP A 139 -2.72 4.30 -9.11
N ASP A 140 -3.43 3.16 -9.23
CA ASP A 140 -2.84 1.86 -9.51
C ASP A 140 -3.28 1.22 -10.84
N SER A 141 -4.26 1.81 -11.51
CA SER A 141 -4.93 1.16 -12.64
C SER A 141 -4.58 1.79 -13.98
N LEU A 142 -4.39 0.94 -14.99
CA LEU A 142 -4.41 1.33 -16.39
C LEU A 142 -5.85 1.28 -16.95
N PRO A 143 -6.13 1.98 -18.05
CA PRO A 143 -5.28 2.89 -18.81
C PRO A 143 -5.07 4.21 -18.08
N ASP A 144 -4.25 5.11 -18.67
CA ASP A 144 -4.00 6.41 -18.07
C ASP A 144 -5.31 7.16 -17.78
N PRO A 145 -5.53 7.57 -16.51
CA PRO A 145 -6.82 8.13 -16.07
C PRO A 145 -6.95 9.60 -16.47
N MET A 146 -7.36 9.86 -17.71
CA MET A 146 -7.43 11.21 -18.26
C MET A 146 -8.32 12.15 -17.44
N TRP A 147 -9.31 11.63 -16.74
CA TRP A 147 -10.17 12.37 -15.79
C TRP A 147 -9.45 12.82 -14.51
N ASN A 148 -8.27 12.28 -14.21
CA ASN A 148 -7.44 12.69 -13.08
C ASN A 148 -6.42 13.80 -13.47
N ALA A 149 -6.29 14.13 -14.75
CA ALA A 149 -5.35 15.16 -15.20
C ALA A 149 -5.47 16.49 -14.46
N PRO A 150 -6.67 17.02 -14.15
CA PRO A 150 -6.82 18.25 -13.36
C PRO A 150 -6.13 18.16 -11.99
N PHE A 151 -6.23 17.02 -11.29
CA PHE A 151 -5.57 16.82 -9.99
C PHE A 151 -4.05 16.80 -10.12
N TYR A 152 -3.54 16.15 -11.17
CA TYR A 152 -2.10 16.05 -11.41
C TYR A 152 -1.49 17.37 -11.84
N ALA A 153 -2.23 18.16 -12.63
CA ALA A 153 -1.79 19.50 -13.06
C ALA A 153 -1.76 20.50 -11.91
N SER A 154 -2.71 20.40 -10.98
CA SER A 154 -2.98 21.37 -9.91
C SER A 154 -2.07 21.24 -8.69
N CYS A 155 -0.96 20.51 -8.75
CA CYS A 155 0.03 20.43 -7.68
C CYS A 155 1.40 20.88 -8.16
N ASP A 156 2.28 21.27 -7.24
CA ASP A 156 3.64 21.71 -7.52
C ASP A 156 4.60 20.53 -7.63
N LEU A 157 4.40 19.51 -6.78
CA LEU A 157 5.17 18.29 -6.80
C LEU A 157 4.21 17.09 -6.86
N LEU A 158 4.38 16.24 -7.88
CA LEU A 158 3.59 15.03 -8.11
C LEU A 158 4.44 13.79 -7.78
N MET A 159 4.15 13.18 -6.64
CA MET A 159 4.84 11.99 -6.15
C MET A 159 4.03 10.74 -6.48
N SER A 160 4.71 9.63 -6.69
CA SER A 160 4.14 8.36 -7.15
C SER A 160 4.57 7.23 -6.23
N ILE A 161 3.61 6.44 -5.75
CA ILE A 161 3.89 5.30 -4.86
C ILE A 161 4.49 4.10 -5.58
N SER A 162 4.35 4.02 -6.90
CA SER A 162 4.90 2.95 -7.73
C SER A 162 5.46 3.50 -9.03
N LYS A 163 6.32 2.72 -9.69
CA LYS A 163 6.86 3.04 -11.01
C LYS A 163 5.74 3.10 -12.06
N GLN A 164 4.71 2.24 -11.95
CA GLN A 164 3.53 2.33 -12.81
C GLN A 164 2.79 3.67 -12.61
N THR A 165 2.57 4.09 -11.35
CA THR A 165 1.95 5.38 -11.04
C THR A 165 2.77 6.55 -11.60
N TYR A 166 4.10 6.47 -11.54
CA TYR A 166 4.99 7.47 -12.14
C TYR A 166 4.78 7.59 -13.65
N GLY A 167 4.76 6.46 -14.36
CA GLY A 167 4.49 6.43 -15.80
C GLY A 167 3.11 6.97 -16.15
N ILE A 168 2.08 6.62 -15.36
CA ILE A 168 0.72 7.14 -15.51
C ILE A 168 0.69 8.66 -15.38
N ASN A 169 1.34 9.20 -14.33
CA ASN A 169 1.38 10.65 -14.09
C ASN A 169 1.97 11.40 -15.27
N LYS A 170 3.12 10.97 -15.78
CA LYS A 170 3.78 11.60 -16.94
C LYS A 170 2.91 11.51 -18.19
N ARG A 171 2.51 10.32 -18.60
CA ARG A 171 1.72 10.12 -19.83
C ARG A 171 0.37 10.84 -19.78
N THR A 172 -0.30 10.89 -18.60
CA THR A 172 -1.58 11.59 -18.46
C THR A 172 -1.40 13.09 -18.73
N LEU A 173 -0.38 13.73 -18.15
CA LEU A 173 -0.15 15.16 -18.33
C LEU A 173 0.39 15.49 -19.73
N GLU A 174 1.24 14.64 -20.30
CA GLU A 174 1.73 14.81 -21.68
C GLU A 174 0.59 14.82 -22.70
N LYS A 175 -0.40 13.92 -22.54
CA LYS A 175 -1.59 13.86 -23.43
C LYS A 175 -2.43 15.12 -23.43
N TYR A 176 -2.37 15.91 -22.36
CA TYR A 176 -3.09 17.19 -22.26
C TYR A 176 -2.19 18.41 -22.45
N GLU A 177 -0.95 18.22 -22.89
CA GLU A 177 0.03 19.31 -23.01
C GLU A 177 0.24 20.07 -21.69
N MET A 178 0.11 19.37 -20.55
CA MET A 178 0.27 19.90 -19.19
C MET A 178 1.49 19.32 -18.49
N ALA A 179 2.46 18.81 -19.24
CA ALA A 179 3.67 18.23 -18.67
C ALA A 179 4.37 19.22 -17.72
N LYS A 180 4.83 18.70 -16.58
CA LYS A 180 5.64 19.46 -15.63
C LYS A 180 7.12 19.31 -15.96
N GLU A 181 7.94 20.19 -15.37
CA GLU A 181 9.38 20.00 -15.33
C GLU A 181 9.75 18.68 -14.64
N ASP A 182 10.80 18.02 -15.05
CA ASP A 182 11.20 16.69 -14.55
C ASP A 182 11.40 16.64 -13.03
N TRP A 183 11.86 17.73 -12.42
CA TRP A 183 12.02 17.81 -10.97
C TRP A 183 10.69 17.70 -10.20
N ALA A 184 9.57 18.02 -10.83
CA ALA A 184 8.23 17.99 -10.24
C ALA A 184 7.59 16.59 -10.25
N TYR A 185 8.22 15.60 -10.87
CA TYR A 185 7.81 14.20 -10.77
C TYR A 185 8.78 13.44 -9.86
N LYS A 186 8.25 12.68 -8.90
CA LYS A 186 9.06 11.84 -8.02
C LYS A 186 8.45 10.47 -7.83
N TYR A 187 9.27 9.45 -7.98
CA TYR A 187 8.95 8.10 -7.52
C TYR A 187 9.41 7.98 -6.06
N ILE A 188 8.46 7.73 -5.17
CA ILE A 188 8.70 7.56 -3.73
C ILE A 188 7.85 6.37 -3.28
N PRO A 189 8.41 5.15 -3.22
CA PRO A 189 7.67 3.99 -2.74
C PRO A 189 7.36 4.13 -1.25
N HIS A 190 6.32 3.42 -0.79
CA HIS A 190 6.07 3.31 0.64
C HIS A 190 7.22 2.63 1.37
N GLY A 191 7.43 3.01 2.61
CA GLY A 191 8.22 2.26 3.57
C GLY A 191 7.36 1.28 4.35
N VAL A 192 8.00 0.30 4.96
CA VAL A 192 7.37 -0.60 5.93
C VAL A 192 8.12 -0.58 7.25
N SER A 193 7.42 -0.85 8.35
CA SER A 193 7.96 -0.76 9.69
C SER A 193 9.20 -1.64 9.87
N LYS A 194 10.20 -1.12 10.61
CA LYS A 194 11.39 -1.88 11.03
C LYS A 194 11.09 -3.10 11.91
N HIS A 195 9.88 -3.19 12.44
CA HIS A 195 9.43 -4.34 13.24
C HIS A 195 9.28 -5.61 12.40
N PHE A 196 9.01 -5.47 11.10
CA PHE A 196 9.05 -6.61 10.17
C PHE A 196 10.49 -7.03 9.93
N ARG A 197 10.82 -8.25 10.29
CA ARG A 197 12.17 -8.82 10.21
C ARG A 197 12.12 -10.33 10.18
N PRO A 198 13.12 -11.00 9.60
CA PRO A 198 13.25 -12.44 9.70
C PRO A 198 13.43 -12.87 11.17
N LEU A 199 12.79 -13.96 11.54
CA LEU A 199 12.93 -14.63 12.82
C LEU A 199 13.63 -15.97 12.61
N LYS A 200 14.38 -16.42 13.61
CA LYS A 200 14.96 -17.76 13.57
C LYS A 200 13.84 -18.78 13.82
N GLY A 201 13.97 -19.98 13.22
CA GLY A 201 12.97 -21.04 13.37
C GLY A 201 12.74 -21.49 14.83
N GLU A 202 13.77 -21.37 15.66
CA GLU A 202 13.73 -21.66 17.12
C GLU A 202 13.25 -20.48 18.00
N ASP A 203 12.88 -19.32 17.41
CA ASP A 203 12.28 -18.22 18.18
C ASP A 203 11.01 -18.70 18.87
N GLN A 204 10.99 -18.65 20.21
CA GLN A 204 9.89 -19.24 21.00
C GLN A 204 8.54 -18.62 20.65
N LYS A 205 8.48 -17.32 20.38
CA LYS A 205 7.22 -16.67 19.99
C LYS A 205 6.70 -17.18 18.65
N LEU A 206 7.60 -17.44 17.69
CA LEU A 206 7.24 -18.02 16.39
C LEU A 206 6.78 -19.48 16.55
N VAL A 207 7.47 -20.27 17.37
CA VAL A 207 7.08 -21.64 17.68
C VAL A 207 5.69 -21.67 18.32
N ASP A 208 5.46 -20.85 19.34
CA ASP A 208 4.17 -20.75 20.03
C ASP A 208 3.05 -20.30 19.08
N PHE A 209 3.36 -19.35 18.17
CA PHE A 209 2.43 -18.88 17.15
C PHE A 209 2.06 -20.00 16.17
N LYS A 210 3.05 -20.74 15.64
CA LYS A 210 2.82 -21.90 14.76
C LYS A 210 2.00 -22.98 15.45
N GLN A 211 2.29 -23.29 16.73
CA GLN A 211 1.51 -24.24 17.50
C GLN A 211 0.07 -23.78 17.73
N LYS A 212 -0.12 -22.52 18.11
CA LYS A 212 -1.46 -21.92 18.33
C LYS A 212 -2.38 -22.09 17.12
N TYR A 213 -1.85 -21.92 15.93
CA TYR A 213 -2.61 -22.05 14.68
C TYR A 213 -2.52 -23.42 14.03
N GLY A 214 -1.81 -24.39 14.67
CA GLY A 214 -1.64 -25.75 14.16
C GLY A 214 -0.91 -25.78 12.82
N LEU A 215 0.13 -24.94 12.66
CA LEU A 215 0.90 -24.84 11.41
C LEU A 215 2.09 -25.79 11.37
N THR A 216 2.44 -26.39 12.50
CA THR A 216 3.63 -27.27 12.65
C THR A 216 3.49 -28.62 11.95
N GLU A 217 2.30 -29.00 11.53
CA GLU A 217 2.01 -30.27 10.86
C GLU A 217 2.06 -30.20 9.32
N TYR A 218 2.23 -28.98 8.76
CA TYR A 218 2.21 -28.78 7.31
C TYR A 218 3.62 -28.77 6.72
N ASP A 219 3.74 -29.37 5.57
CA ASP A 219 4.95 -29.35 4.74
C ASP A 219 5.13 -28.00 4.04
N PHE A 220 4.03 -27.25 3.82
CA PHE A 220 4.05 -25.97 3.15
C PHE A 220 2.85 -25.11 3.55
N VAL A 221 3.11 -23.87 3.95
CA VAL A 221 2.12 -22.91 4.38
C VAL A 221 2.12 -21.69 3.44
N VAL A 222 1.08 -21.55 2.66
CA VAL A 222 0.82 -20.36 1.84
C VAL A 222 0.06 -19.35 2.69
N ILE A 223 0.51 -18.11 2.76
CA ILE A 223 -0.19 -17.06 3.51
C ILE A 223 -0.84 -16.04 2.58
N TRP A 224 -1.97 -15.48 3.01
CA TRP A 224 -2.71 -14.43 2.30
C TRP A 224 -3.23 -13.39 3.30
N ASN A 225 -2.74 -12.15 3.20
CA ASN A 225 -3.13 -11.02 4.05
C ASN A 225 -3.71 -9.89 3.20
N ASN A 226 -5.01 -9.83 3.10
CA ASN A 226 -5.73 -8.78 2.40
C ASN A 226 -7.15 -8.67 2.93
N ARG A 227 -7.80 -7.50 2.75
CA ARG A 227 -9.23 -7.38 2.93
C ARG A 227 -9.95 -8.22 1.89
N ASN A 228 -11.02 -8.92 2.29
CA ASN A 228 -11.88 -9.67 1.39
C ASN A 228 -12.75 -8.72 0.56
N ILE A 229 -12.19 -8.19 -0.53
CA ILE A 229 -12.88 -7.32 -1.49
C ILE A 229 -12.58 -7.76 -2.92
N ARG A 230 -13.48 -7.40 -3.86
CA ARG A 230 -13.44 -7.85 -5.25
C ARG A 230 -12.05 -7.75 -5.91
N ARG A 231 -11.39 -6.60 -5.84
CA ARG A 231 -10.08 -6.39 -6.49
C ARG A 231 -8.94 -7.25 -5.92
N LYS A 232 -9.12 -7.82 -4.74
CA LYS A 232 -8.13 -8.72 -4.12
C LYS A 232 -8.29 -10.18 -4.55
N VAL A 233 -9.33 -10.45 -5.34
CA VAL A 233 -9.64 -11.74 -5.99
C VAL A 233 -9.48 -12.98 -5.08
N PRO A 234 -10.07 -12.97 -3.86
CA PRO A 234 -9.86 -14.06 -2.90
C PRO A 234 -10.38 -15.42 -3.42
N GLY A 235 -11.36 -15.41 -4.31
CA GLY A 235 -11.84 -16.64 -4.96
C GLY A 235 -10.76 -17.28 -5.83
N ASP A 236 -10.07 -16.48 -6.66
CA ASP A 236 -8.99 -16.98 -7.52
C ASP A 236 -7.79 -17.47 -6.69
N VAL A 237 -7.54 -16.87 -5.51
CA VAL A 237 -6.54 -17.36 -4.54
C VAL A 237 -6.88 -18.76 -4.06
N ILE A 238 -8.16 -19.00 -3.69
CA ILE A 238 -8.64 -20.32 -3.24
C ILE A 238 -8.55 -21.33 -4.39
N LEU A 239 -8.96 -20.95 -5.61
CA LEU A 239 -8.86 -21.82 -6.79
C LEU A 239 -7.41 -22.22 -7.08
N ALA A 240 -6.49 -21.26 -7.07
CA ALA A 240 -5.06 -21.50 -7.31
C ALA A 240 -4.45 -22.44 -6.26
N PHE A 241 -4.75 -22.17 -4.98
CA PHE A 241 -4.28 -23.02 -3.89
C PHE A 241 -4.85 -24.44 -3.97
N ASN A 242 -6.15 -24.57 -4.26
CA ASN A 242 -6.79 -25.89 -4.38
C ASN A 242 -6.22 -26.71 -5.54
N GLU A 243 -5.95 -26.09 -6.70
CA GLU A 243 -5.31 -26.78 -7.82
C GLU A 243 -3.87 -27.18 -7.50
N PHE A 244 -3.10 -26.32 -6.83
CA PHE A 244 -1.78 -26.65 -6.31
C PHE A 244 -1.83 -27.84 -5.35
N ALA A 245 -2.73 -27.82 -4.38
CA ALA A 245 -2.88 -28.90 -3.40
C ALA A 245 -3.27 -30.24 -4.04
N LYS A 246 -4.15 -30.20 -5.03
CA LYS A 246 -4.52 -31.37 -5.84
C LYS A 246 -3.34 -32.01 -6.55
N GLN A 247 -2.41 -31.20 -7.05
CA GLN A 247 -1.20 -31.70 -7.71
C GLN A 247 -0.16 -32.25 -6.71
N HIS A 248 -0.37 -32.05 -5.40
CA HIS A 248 0.55 -32.43 -4.32
C HIS A 248 -0.18 -33.17 -3.17
N GLU A 249 -1.07 -34.11 -3.51
CA GLU A 249 -1.93 -34.84 -2.55
C GLU A 249 -1.13 -35.63 -1.49
N ASP A 250 0.11 -36.00 -1.80
CA ASP A 250 1.02 -36.70 -0.87
C ASP A 250 1.64 -35.75 0.19
N SER A 251 1.33 -34.46 0.15
CA SER A 251 1.91 -33.44 1.05
C SER A 251 0.81 -32.72 1.83
N LYS A 252 1.09 -32.43 3.08
CA LYS A 252 0.19 -31.60 3.90
C LYS A 252 0.43 -30.12 3.60
N VAL A 253 -0.48 -29.48 2.90
CA VAL A 253 -0.38 -28.07 2.51
C VAL A 253 -1.54 -27.24 3.10
N CYS A 254 -1.27 -26.00 3.47
CA CYS A 254 -2.25 -25.11 4.10
C CYS A 254 -2.25 -23.72 3.45
N LEU A 255 -3.44 -23.18 3.22
CA LEU A 255 -3.64 -21.75 2.96
C LEU A 255 -4.09 -21.07 4.26
N PHE A 256 -3.22 -20.19 4.81
CA PHE A 256 -3.48 -19.48 6.05
C PHE A 256 -3.83 -18.02 5.74
N LEU A 257 -5.09 -17.66 6.00
CA LEU A 257 -5.71 -16.40 5.60
C LEU A 257 -5.86 -15.46 6.81
N HIS A 258 -5.30 -14.25 6.67
CA HIS A 258 -5.57 -13.14 7.58
C HIS A 258 -6.57 -12.17 6.92
N THR A 259 -7.85 -12.44 7.10
CA THR A 259 -8.96 -11.71 6.49
C THR A 259 -10.29 -12.01 7.18
N GLN A 260 -11.31 -11.21 6.88
CA GLN A 260 -12.68 -11.53 7.23
C GLN A 260 -13.23 -12.60 6.28
N ARG A 261 -13.93 -13.60 6.83
CA ARG A 261 -14.52 -14.70 6.04
C ARG A 261 -15.61 -14.23 5.09
N SER A 262 -16.31 -13.15 5.44
CA SER A 262 -17.32 -12.48 4.61
C SER A 262 -17.16 -10.96 4.71
N ASP A 263 -17.34 -10.25 3.59
CA ASP A 263 -17.31 -8.76 3.50
C ASP A 263 -18.36 -8.35 2.46
N ASP A 264 -19.10 -7.27 2.72
CA ASP A 264 -20.15 -6.75 1.81
C ASP A 264 -19.61 -6.36 0.42
N ASN A 265 -18.32 -6.04 0.33
CA ASN A 265 -17.63 -5.70 -0.93
C ASN A 265 -16.81 -6.87 -1.51
N GLY A 266 -16.97 -8.05 -0.93
CA GLY A 266 -16.23 -9.26 -1.29
C GLY A 266 -17.13 -10.46 -1.52
N THR A 267 -16.78 -11.58 -0.87
CA THR A 267 -17.53 -12.83 -0.98
C THR A 267 -17.57 -13.58 0.35
N ASP A 268 -18.40 -14.61 0.46
CA ASP A 268 -18.32 -15.60 1.53
C ASP A 268 -17.27 -16.67 1.20
N LEU A 269 -16.13 -16.58 1.86
CA LEU A 269 -15.00 -17.49 1.61
C LEU A 269 -15.28 -18.92 2.06
N ASN A 270 -16.14 -19.13 3.07
CA ASN A 270 -16.52 -20.49 3.48
C ASN A 270 -17.32 -21.19 2.37
N GLU A 271 -18.25 -20.49 1.73
CA GLU A 271 -19.00 -21.05 0.60
C GLU A 271 -18.11 -21.28 -0.63
N VAL A 272 -17.15 -20.38 -0.90
CA VAL A 272 -16.17 -20.58 -1.98
C VAL A 272 -15.34 -21.84 -1.74
N ILE A 273 -14.81 -22.04 -0.52
CA ILE A 273 -14.03 -23.22 -0.14
C ILE A 273 -14.88 -24.48 -0.25
N LYS A 274 -16.09 -24.46 0.31
CA LYS A 274 -17.02 -25.59 0.27
C LYS A 274 -17.37 -26.03 -1.16
N TYR A 275 -17.53 -25.08 -2.07
CA TYR A 275 -17.87 -25.37 -3.46
C TYR A 275 -16.69 -25.94 -4.26
N ASN A 276 -15.48 -25.44 -4.05
CA ASN A 276 -14.33 -25.79 -4.89
C ASN A 276 -13.60 -27.08 -4.48
N GLY A 277 -14.04 -27.74 -3.44
CA GLY A 277 -13.42 -28.97 -2.97
C GLY A 277 -12.24 -28.75 -2.02
N HIS A 278 -11.60 -29.84 -1.58
CA HIS A 278 -10.75 -29.84 -0.41
C HIS A 278 -9.52 -30.75 -0.62
N TYR A 279 -8.58 -30.27 -1.41
CA TYR A 279 -7.32 -31.00 -1.58
C TYR A 279 -6.25 -30.54 -0.57
N GLY A 280 -6.40 -29.33 0.02
CA GLY A 280 -5.54 -28.80 1.08
C GLY A 280 -6.36 -28.19 2.22
N ASP A 281 -5.68 -27.78 3.27
CA ASP A 281 -6.33 -27.21 4.44
C ASP A 281 -6.39 -25.68 4.38
N TYR A 282 -7.44 -25.12 4.98
CA TYR A 282 -7.69 -23.69 5.07
C TYR A 282 -7.79 -23.26 6.52
N LYS A 283 -6.95 -22.31 6.93
CA LYS A 283 -6.96 -21.72 8.25
C LYS A 283 -7.19 -20.23 8.19
N PHE A 284 -7.92 -19.71 9.15
CA PHE A 284 -8.21 -18.28 9.25
C PHE A 284 -7.74 -17.74 10.59
N THR A 285 -7.34 -16.48 10.57
CA THR A 285 -7.17 -15.72 11.81
C THR A 285 -8.49 -15.02 12.13
N ASP A 286 -9.01 -15.21 13.33
CA ASP A 286 -10.29 -14.64 13.74
C ASP A 286 -10.14 -13.33 14.53
N THR A 287 -8.91 -12.78 14.59
CA THR A 287 -8.57 -11.58 15.35
C THR A 287 -7.71 -10.62 14.51
N LYS A 288 -7.81 -9.33 14.81
CA LYS A 288 -6.85 -8.34 14.27
C LYS A 288 -5.50 -8.56 14.94
N PHE A 289 -4.45 -8.47 14.14
CA PHE A 289 -3.07 -8.60 14.61
C PHE A 289 -2.45 -7.24 14.92
N SER A 290 -1.62 -7.21 15.95
CA SER A 290 -0.63 -6.16 16.17
C SER A 290 0.46 -6.25 15.11
N THR A 291 1.33 -5.23 15.00
CA THR A 291 2.51 -5.29 14.11
C THR A 291 3.44 -6.46 14.48
N GLU A 292 3.56 -6.77 15.78
CA GLU A 292 4.37 -7.91 16.24
C GLU A 292 3.73 -9.25 15.81
N ASP A 293 2.42 -9.42 15.98
CA ASP A 293 1.71 -10.62 15.53
C ASP A 293 1.74 -10.76 14.00
N LEU A 294 1.67 -9.65 13.26
CA LEU A 294 1.82 -9.66 11.80
C LEU A 294 3.23 -10.13 11.40
N ASN A 295 4.28 -9.72 12.13
CA ASN A 295 5.62 -10.23 11.86
C ASN A 295 5.72 -11.76 12.12
N LEU A 296 5.08 -12.27 13.19
CA LEU A 296 4.98 -13.72 13.42
C LEU A 296 4.21 -14.42 12.32
N TYR A 297 3.10 -13.82 11.88
CA TYR A 297 2.29 -14.34 10.77
C TYR A 297 3.10 -14.47 9.48
N TYR A 298 3.83 -13.42 9.06
CA TYR A 298 4.67 -13.48 7.86
C TYR A 298 5.78 -14.54 7.99
N ASN A 299 6.46 -14.61 9.15
CA ASN A 299 7.49 -15.61 9.41
C ASN A 299 6.93 -17.06 9.56
N SER A 300 5.63 -17.22 9.72
CA SER A 300 5.00 -18.55 9.86
C SER A 300 4.70 -19.21 8.51
N GLY A 301 4.68 -18.46 7.42
CA GLY A 301 4.42 -18.95 6.08
C GLY A 301 5.70 -19.17 5.28
N ASP A 302 5.64 -20.06 4.30
CA ASP A 302 6.72 -20.33 3.37
C ASP A 302 6.68 -19.38 2.16
N ILE A 303 5.49 -18.88 1.83
CA ILE A 303 5.28 -17.91 0.75
C ILE A 303 4.01 -17.08 0.98
N ILE A 304 4.01 -15.82 0.54
CA ILE A 304 2.80 -15.01 0.48
C ILE A 304 2.28 -14.89 -0.95
N LEU A 305 0.96 -15.02 -1.10
CA LEU A 305 0.27 -14.86 -2.37
C LEU A 305 -0.49 -13.53 -2.40
N ASN A 306 -0.22 -12.69 -3.42
CA ASN A 306 -0.97 -11.45 -3.66
C ASN A 306 -1.21 -11.24 -5.16
N ILE A 307 -2.31 -11.80 -5.65
CA ILE A 307 -2.72 -11.70 -7.06
C ILE A 307 -3.83 -10.68 -7.28
N ALA A 308 -3.86 -9.63 -6.46
CA ALA A 308 -4.82 -8.54 -6.63
C ALA A 308 -4.85 -8.02 -8.08
N SER A 309 -6.04 -7.72 -8.60
CA SER A 309 -6.21 -7.22 -9.97
C SER A 309 -5.69 -5.79 -10.16
N ASN A 310 -5.59 -5.06 -9.07
CA ASN A 310 -5.00 -3.71 -8.98
C ASN A 310 -4.45 -3.51 -7.57
N GLU A 311 -3.27 -2.94 -7.46
CA GLU A 311 -2.61 -2.69 -6.17
C GLU A 311 -1.68 -1.48 -6.25
N GLY A 312 -1.95 -0.46 -5.44
CA GLY A 312 -1.14 0.77 -5.42
C GLY A 312 0.31 0.52 -5.04
N PHE A 313 0.53 -0.21 -3.95
CA PHE A 313 1.87 -0.57 -3.49
C PHE A 313 1.99 -2.06 -3.11
N GLY A 314 1.03 -2.58 -2.33
CA GLY A 314 1.10 -3.95 -1.80
C GLY A 314 1.84 -4.03 -0.47
N LEU A 315 1.34 -3.34 0.56
CA LEU A 315 1.96 -3.32 1.89
C LEU A 315 2.23 -4.73 2.43
N ALA A 316 1.22 -5.62 2.39
CA ALA A 316 1.34 -6.96 2.94
C ALA A 316 2.47 -7.79 2.30
N SER A 317 2.64 -7.71 0.97
CA SER A 317 3.73 -8.41 0.28
C SER A 317 5.10 -7.79 0.59
N CYS A 318 5.18 -6.45 0.72
CA CYS A 318 6.40 -5.78 1.11
C CYS A 318 6.80 -6.07 2.57
N GLU A 319 5.83 -6.12 3.48
CA GLU A 319 6.02 -6.52 4.89
C GLU A 319 6.51 -7.97 4.98
N ALA A 320 5.94 -8.87 4.18
CA ALA A 320 6.37 -10.27 4.09
C ALA A 320 7.80 -10.39 3.57
N LEU A 321 8.16 -9.69 2.50
CA LEU A 321 9.54 -9.62 2.01
C LEU A 321 10.50 -9.10 3.08
N ARG A 322 10.10 -8.08 3.82
CA ARG A 322 10.89 -7.55 4.92
C ARG A 322 11.06 -8.56 6.06
N ALA A 323 10.06 -9.41 6.27
CA ALA A 323 10.11 -10.53 7.22
C ALA A 323 10.92 -11.74 6.68
N GLY A 324 11.35 -11.72 5.42
CA GLY A 324 12.12 -12.79 4.79
C GLY A 324 11.28 -13.82 4.03
N THR A 325 9.97 -13.60 3.89
CA THR A 325 9.04 -14.51 3.21
C THR A 325 8.94 -14.14 1.74
N PRO A 326 9.22 -15.06 0.79
CA PRO A 326 9.11 -14.80 -0.64
C PRO A 326 7.66 -14.58 -1.07
N ILE A 327 7.48 -14.03 -2.28
CA ILE A 327 6.18 -13.58 -2.78
C ILE A 327 5.81 -14.22 -4.12
N ILE A 328 4.51 -14.54 -4.30
CA ILE A 328 3.90 -14.72 -5.62
C ILE A 328 2.98 -13.52 -5.84
N VAL A 329 3.20 -12.75 -6.90
CA VAL A 329 2.44 -11.52 -7.12
C VAL A 329 2.03 -11.34 -8.58
N ASN A 330 0.86 -10.73 -8.76
CA ASN A 330 0.44 -10.22 -10.07
C ASN A 330 1.33 -9.07 -10.52
N VAL A 331 1.74 -9.06 -11.78
CA VAL A 331 2.53 -7.97 -12.38
C VAL A 331 1.62 -6.78 -12.68
N THR A 332 1.19 -6.08 -11.62
CA THR A 332 0.33 -4.90 -11.70
C THR A 332 0.69 -3.89 -10.61
N GLY A 333 0.47 -2.60 -10.89
CA GLY A 333 0.69 -1.51 -9.94
C GLY A 333 2.03 -1.58 -9.24
N GLY A 334 2.04 -1.37 -7.92
CA GLY A 334 3.23 -1.41 -7.09
C GLY A 334 3.77 -2.82 -6.78
N LEU A 335 2.99 -3.88 -7.05
CA LEU A 335 3.49 -5.25 -6.93
C LEU A 335 4.65 -5.53 -7.90
N GLN A 336 4.66 -4.87 -9.07
CA GLN A 336 5.75 -4.96 -10.03
C GLN A 336 7.08 -4.47 -9.44
N ASP A 337 7.03 -3.41 -8.63
CA ASP A 337 8.23 -2.83 -8.02
C ASP A 337 8.90 -3.80 -7.06
N GLN A 338 8.09 -4.64 -6.40
CA GLN A 338 8.55 -5.65 -5.45
C GLN A 338 9.16 -6.87 -6.12
N CYS A 339 8.93 -7.06 -7.42
CA CYS A 339 9.55 -8.13 -8.18
C CYS A 339 11.06 -7.90 -8.43
N GLY A 340 11.53 -6.66 -8.30
CA GLY A 340 12.93 -6.34 -8.56
C GLY A 340 13.31 -6.59 -10.03
N PHE A 341 12.44 -6.22 -10.97
CA PHE A 341 12.72 -6.39 -12.39
C PHE A 341 13.97 -5.63 -12.82
N ASP A 342 14.79 -6.29 -13.60
CA ASP A 342 15.98 -5.75 -14.26
C ASP A 342 15.97 -6.07 -15.75
N LEU A 343 16.73 -5.31 -16.52
CA LEU A 343 17.02 -5.60 -17.93
C LEU A 343 18.53 -5.72 -18.09
N GLU A 344 18.99 -6.89 -18.51
CA GLU A 344 20.43 -7.18 -18.62
C GLU A 344 21.21 -6.94 -17.31
N GLY A 345 20.57 -7.16 -16.16
CA GLY A 345 21.15 -6.92 -14.82
C GLY A 345 21.04 -5.49 -14.30
N GLU A 346 20.54 -4.54 -15.09
CA GLU A 346 20.30 -3.17 -14.65
C GLU A 346 18.86 -3.01 -14.15
N PRO A 347 18.65 -2.60 -12.88
CA PRO A 347 17.32 -2.44 -12.32
C PRO A 347 16.47 -1.45 -13.12
N LEU A 348 15.23 -1.85 -13.44
CA LEU A 348 14.30 -0.95 -14.12
C LEU A 348 13.98 0.28 -13.27
N THR A 349 14.08 1.44 -13.87
CA THR A 349 13.80 2.74 -13.27
C THR A 349 12.33 3.12 -13.41
N ALA A 350 11.89 4.17 -12.73
CA ALA A 350 10.54 4.73 -12.93
C ALA A 350 10.35 5.28 -14.35
N GLU A 351 11.40 5.80 -14.98
CA GLU A 351 11.38 6.31 -16.38
C GLU A 351 11.12 5.17 -17.38
N ASP A 352 11.60 3.96 -17.11
CA ASP A 352 11.32 2.83 -17.99
C ASP A 352 9.83 2.48 -18.03
N TYR A 353 9.12 2.68 -16.89
CA TYR A 353 7.68 2.46 -16.80
C TYR A 353 6.84 3.52 -17.53
N VAL A 354 7.41 4.66 -17.94
CA VAL A 354 6.73 5.61 -18.83
C VAL A 354 6.40 4.96 -20.19
N LYS A 355 7.18 3.97 -20.60
CA LYS A 355 6.97 3.21 -21.85
C LYS A 355 5.88 2.14 -21.75
N ILE A 356 5.37 1.86 -20.55
CA ILE A 356 4.37 0.79 -20.29
C ILE A 356 3.02 1.43 -20.03
N GLY A 357 2.23 1.62 -21.06
CA GLY A 357 0.89 2.21 -20.97
C GLY A 357 -0.26 1.22 -21.19
N SER A 358 0.02 -0.07 -21.45
CA SER A 358 -0.98 -1.05 -21.82
C SER A 358 -0.58 -2.49 -21.48
N LEU A 359 -1.54 -3.42 -21.54
CA LEU A 359 -1.27 -4.85 -21.45
C LEU A 359 -0.37 -5.34 -22.61
N HIS A 360 -0.48 -4.71 -23.79
CA HIS A 360 0.38 -5.04 -24.92
C HIS A 360 1.85 -4.78 -24.59
N ASP A 361 2.16 -3.67 -23.94
CA ASP A 361 3.52 -3.34 -23.50
C ASP A 361 3.99 -4.32 -22.42
N LYS A 362 3.14 -4.66 -21.46
CA LYS A 362 3.43 -5.71 -20.46
C LYS A 362 3.75 -7.07 -21.10
N ARG A 363 3.01 -7.46 -22.16
CA ARG A 363 3.29 -8.70 -22.90
C ARG A 363 4.64 -8.68 -23.62
N LYS A 364 5.03 -7.53 -24.18
CA LYS A 364 6.37 -7.37 -24.77
C LYS A 364 7.45 -7.57 -23.70
N TRP A 365 7.24 -7.06 -22.50
CA TRP A 365 8.17 -7.25 -21.40
C TRP A 365 8.22 -8.71 -20.94
N LYS A 366 7.07 -9.36 -20.74
CA LYS A 366 7.01 -10.81 -20.42
C LYS A 366 7.82 -11.66 -21.38
N ASN A 367 7.80 -11.32 -22.65
CA ASN A 367 8.47 -12.10 -23.72
C ASN A 367 9.91 -11.63 -23.99
N ASN A 368 10.44 -10.70 -23.20
CA ASN A 368 11.82 -10.28 -23.32
C ASN A 368 12.72 -11.25 -22.53
N GLU A 369 13.55 -12.01 -23.23
CA GLU A 369 14.48 -13.00 -22.64
C GLU A 369 15.53 -12.37 -21.73
N LEU A 370 15.78 -11.06 -21.87
CA LEU A 370 16.73 -10.30 -21.07
C LEU A 370 16.13 -9.73 -19.80
N LEU A 371 14.82 -9.90 -19.59
CA LEU A 371 14.13 -9.43 -18.39
C LEU A 371 14.36 -10.39 -17.22
N GLY A 372 15.12 -9.95 -16.23
CA GLY A 372 15.34 -10.63 -14.97
C GLY A 372 14.38 -10.16 -13.87
N TYR A 373 14.35 -10.92 -12.77
CA TYR A 373 13.64 -10.53 -11.53
C TYR A 373 14.30 -11.19 -10.31
N GLY A 374 14.03 -10.66 -9.13
CA GLY A 374 14.61 -11.12 -7.89
C GLY A 374 14.28 -12.58 -7.55
N SER A 375 15.23 -13.31 -6.97
CA SER A 375 15.03 -14.71 -6.56
C SER A 375 14.00 -14.91 -5.44
N TRP A 376 13.56 -13.84 -4.82
CA TRP A 376 12.54 -13.81 -3.76
C TRP A 376 11.11 -13.71 -4.27
N THR A 377 10.88 -13.69 -5.58
CA THR A 377 9.57 -13.49 -6.18
C THR A 377 9.30 -14.50 -7.30
N TYR A 378 8.00 -14.78 -7.45
CA TYR A 378 7.46 -15.53 -8.59
C TYR A 378 6.40 -14.66 -9.26
N PRO A 379 6.77 -13.83 -10.27
CA PRO A 379 5.85 -12.96 -10.96
C PRO A 379 4.82 -13.76 -11.76
N VAL A 380 3.55 -13.39 -11.66
CA VAL A 380 2.47 -13.90 -12.51
C VAL A 380 1.97 -12.75 -13.38
N TRP A 381 2.04 -12.93 -14.68
CA TRP A 381 1.65 -11.90 -15.62
C TRP A 381 0.14 -11.93 -15.88
N PRO A 382 -0.52 -10.77 -16.00
CA PRO A 382 -1.92 -10.76 -16.37
C PRO A 382 -2.18 -11.52 -17.66
N SER A 383 -3.10 -12.46 -17.62
CA SER A 383 -3.55 -13.25 -18.80
C SER A 383 -4.72 -12.57 -19.50
N ASN A 384 -5.53 -11.80 -18.76
CA ASN A 384 -6.72 -11.14 -19.22
C ASN A 384 -6.93 -9.77 -18.57
N LEU A 385 -7.71 -8.92 -19.24
CA LEU A 385 -8.22 -7.64 -18.73
C LEU A 385 -9.74 -7.71 -18.58
N SER A 386 -10.24 -7.19 -17.48
CA SER A 386 -11.66 -6.97 -17.30
C SER A 386 -11.93 -5.48 -17.16
N LEU A 387 -12.74 -4.90 -18.05
CA LEU A 387 -13.14 -3.50 -17.96
C LEU A 387 -14.13 -3.33 -16.81
N GLN A 388 -13.80 -2.42 -15.90
CA GLN A 388 -14.61 -2.09 -14.73
C GLN A 388 -14.78 -0.57 -14.66
N GLY A 389 -15.80 -0.11 -13.93
CA GLY A 389 -16.00 1.32 -13.75
C GLY A 389 -17.10 1.64 -12.74
N SER A 390 -17.20 2.92 -12.46
CA SER A 390 -18.25 3.55 -11.68
C SER A 390 -18.40 5.01 -12.14
N PRO A 391 -19.44 5.74 -11.76
CA PRO A 391 -19.59 7.16 -12.16
C PRO A 391 -18.38 8.03 -11.80
N MET A 392 -17.69 7.73 -10.70
CA MET A 392 -16.49 8.48 -10.27
C MET A 392 -15.20 7.95 -10.89
N THR A 393 -15.21 6.76 -11.47
CA THR A 393 -14.09 6.13 -12.15
C THR A 393 -14.62 5.56 -13.46
N PRO A 394 -14.67 6.35 -14.53
CA PRO A 394 -15.39 5.98 -15.77
C PRO A 394 -15.03 4.59 -16.29
N PHE A 395 -13.76 4.23 -16.24
CA PHE A 395 -13.28 2.88 -16.54
C PHE A 395 -11.85 2.66 -16.00
N ILE A 396 -11.58 1.44 -15.63
CA ILE A 396 -10.25 0.91 -15.32
C ILE A 396 -10.15 -0.50 -15.90
N PHE A 397 -8.94 -1.00 -16.07
CA PHE A 397 -8.73 -2.41 -16.33
C PHE A 397 -8.35 -3.13 -15.04
N ASP A 398 -9.06 -4.20 -14.72
CA ASP A 398 -8.60 -5.19 -13.77
C ASP A 398 -7.61 -6.11 -14.48
N ASP A 399 -6.37 -6.15 -14.02
CA ASP A 399 -5.34 -7.08 -14.47
C ASP A 399 -5.59 -8.45 -13.82
N ARG A 400 -6.05 -9.45 -14.58
CA ARG A 400 -6.40 -10.74 -14.02
C ARG A 400 -5.36 -11.82 -14.36
N CYS A 401 -4.88 -12.51 -13.34
CA CYS A 401 -4.04 -13.68 -13.50
C CYS A 401 -4.86 -14.92 -13.88
N ASP A 402 -4.23 -15.85 -14.57
CA ASP A 402 -4.71 -17.23 -14.65
C ASP A 402 -4.37 -17.96 -13.35
N TYR A 403 -5.36 -18.45 -12.63
CA TYR A 403 -5.16 -19.16 -11.37
C TYR A 403 -4.38 -20.49 -11.56
N MET A 404 -4.39 -21.06 -12.76
CA MET A 404 -3.56 -22.24 -13.09
C MET A 404 -2.08 -21.88 -13.14
N GLU A 405 -1.71 -20.72 -13.73
CA GLU A 405 -0.33 -20.21 -13.69
C GLU A 405 0.11 -19.92 -12.24
N VAL A 406 -0.79 -19.40 -11.42
CA VAL A 406 -0.53 -19.18 -9.97
C VAL A 406 -0.27 -20.50 -9.25
N ALA A 407 -1.06 -21.54 -9.51
CA ALA A 407 -0.87 -22.88 -8.94
C ALA A 407 0.49 -23.47 -9.36
N GLU A 408 0.90 -23.30 -10.62
CA GLU A 408 2.22 -23.70 -11.09
C GLU A 408 3.36 -22.98 -10.34
N LYS A 409 3.22 -21.66 -10.10
CA LYS A 409 4.22 -20.90 -9.30
C LYS A 409 4.28 -21.36 -7.85
N LEU A 410 3.14 -21.72 -7.24
CA LEU A 410 3.12 -22.37 -5.93
C LEU A 410 3.90 -23.69 -5.94
N GLY A 411 3.74 -24.49 -6.99
CA GLY A 411 4.51 -25.74 -7.18
C GLY A 411 6.01 -25.51 -7.33
N TYR A 412 6.44 -24.43 -8.02
CA TYR A 412 7.86 -24.07 -8.09
C TYR A 412 8.40 -23.66 -6.72
N ALA A 413 7.68 -22.78 -5.99
CA ALA A 413 8.07 -22.34 -4.66
C ALA A 413 8.18 -23.52 -3.67
N PHE A 414 7.22 -24.44 -3.69
CA PHE A 414 7.21 -25.64 -2.87
C PHE A 414 8.44 -26.55 -3.11
N ARG A 415 8.82 -26.75 -4.37
CA ARG A 415 10.02 -27.53 -4.72
C ARG A 415 11.32 -26.82 -4.37
N ALA A 416 11.36 -25.48 -4.44
CA ALA A 416 12.55 -24.69 -4.10
C ALA A 416 12.82 -24.64 -2.59
N GLY A 417 11.77 -24.77 -1.75
CA GLY A 417 11.89 -24.80 -0.29
C GLY A 417 12.22 -26.18 0.30
N ARG A 418 12.24 -27.21 -0.54
CA ARG A 418 12.68 -28.56 -0.18
C ARG A 418 14.12 -28.81 -0.64
#